data_90ca922f16dffb2a99cf1f88dbecca3a
#
_entry.id   90ca922f16dffb2a99cf1f88dbecca3a
#
_cell.length_a   1.000
_cell.length_b   1.000
_cell.length_c   1.000
_cell.angle_alpha   90.00
_cell.angle_beta   90.00
_cell.angle_gamma   90.00
#
_symmetry.space_group_name_H-M   'P 1'
#
loop_
_entity.id
_entity.type
_entity.pdbx_description
1 polymer ?
#
loop_
_entity_poly.entity_id
_entity_poly.type
_entity_poly.pdbx_seq_one_letter_code
_entity_poly.pdbx_strand_id
1 'polypeptide(L)'
;MKANYRGAVHDAIAEAMRADERVVLLGEDVGRYGGTYAVSKGLLEEFGPERIRDTPISELGFVGIGIGAALNGLRPIVEIMTVNFSLLALDQIVNTAAPLRHMSDGQFSVPLVIRMASGAGRQLAAQHSHSLENWYAHIPGITVLAPATVADAVAYAEAGTLESVDSLARDVMTPSAAEALS
;
A
#
# COMPACT_ATOMS: atom_id res chain seq x y z
N MET A 1 -26.20 6.35 2.91
CA MET A 1 -25.32 7.10 1.95
C MET A 1 -24.93 6.18 0.81
N LYS A 2 -24.91 6.65 -0.44
CA LYS A 2 -24.34 5.81 -1.50
C LYS A 2 -22.83 5.72 -1.23
N ALA A 3 -22.31 4.51 -1.00
CA ALA A 3 -20.88 4.28 -0.87
C ALA A 3 -20.18 4.76 -2.15
N ASN A 4 -19.14 5.55 -2.00
CA ASN A 4 -18.27 5.91 -3.12
C ASN A 4 -16.89 5.29 -2.87
N TYR A 5 -16.11 5.16 -3.95
CA TYR A 5 -14.82 4.48 -3.91
C TYR A 5 -13.86 5.08 -2.86
N ARG A 6 -13.78 6.42 -2.81
CA ARG A 6 -12.95 7.13 -1.83
C ARG A 6 -13.37 6.82 -0.38
N GLY A 7 -14.68 6.84 -0.11
CA GLY A 7 -15.23 6.53 1.22
C GLY A 7 -14.92 5.09 1.63
N ALA A 8 -15.07 4.12 0.71
CA ALA A 8 -14.75 2.73 0.98
C ALA A 8 -13.27 2.54 1.39
N VAL A 9 -12.36 3.18 0.65
CA VAL A 9 -10.92 3.12 0.99
C VAL A 9 -10.62 3.84 2.30
N HIS A 10 -11.25 4.99 2.56
CA HIS A 10 -11.13 5.71 3.84
C HIS A 10 -11.57 4.83 5.02
N ASP A 11 -12.77 4.26 4.92
CA ASP A 11 -13.36 3.44 5.97
C ASP A 11 -12.49 2.22 6.26
N ALA A 12 -11.95 1.57 5.22
CA ALA A 12 -11.03 0.45 5.34
C ALA A 12 -9.74 0.79 6.11
N ILE A 13 -9.12 1.94 5.79
CA ILE A 13 -7.93 2.41 6.52
C ILE A 13 -8.29 2.69 7.98
N ALA A 14 -9.40 3.39 8.23
CA ALA A 14 -9.84 3.71 9.57
C ALA A 14 -10.14 2.44 10.40
N GLU A 15 -10.81 1.45 9.82
CA GLU A 15 -11.11 0.17 10.46
C GLU A 15 -9.84 -0.61 10.78
N ALA A 16 -8.91 -0.71 9.84
CA ALA A 16 -7.61 -1.35 10.08
C ALA A 16 -6.85 -0.67 11.22
N MET A 17 -6.85 0.66 11.27
CA MET A 17 -6.19 1.43 12.32
C MET A 17 -6.87 1.30 13.68
N ARG A 18 -8.19 1.12 13.72
CA ARG A 18 -8.92 0.83 14.97
C ARG A 18 -8.67 -0.58 15.48
N ALA A 19 -8.55 -1.54 14.57
CA ALA A 19 -8.35 -2.94 14.88
C ALA A 19 -6.94 -3.26 15.37
N ASP A 20 -5.92 -2.55 14.87
CA ASP A 20 -4.51 -2.81 15.20
C ASP A 20 -3.76 -1.49 15.39
N GLU A 21 -3.23 -1.27 16.60
CA GLU A 21 -2.47 -0.06 16.93
C GLU A 21 -1.12 0.03 16.21
N ARG A 22 -0.61 -1.06 15.65
CA ARG A 22 0.61 -1.10 14.84
C ARG A 22 0.43 -0.52 13.45
N VAL A 23 -0.82 -0.37 12.98
CA VAL A 23 -1.12 0.22 11.66
C VAL A 23 -0.85 1.71 11.72
N VAL A 24 0.00 2.18 10.83
CA VAL A 24 0.36 3.60 10.67
C VAL A 24 0.21 4.01 9.22
N LEU A 25 -0.21 5.24 8.98
CA LEU A 25 -0.30 5.81 7.63
C LEU A 25 0.79 6.88 7.46
N LEU A 26 1.57 6.78 6.41
CA LEU A 26 2.57 7.78 6.06
C LEU A 26 2.57 8.07 4.56
N GLY A 27 2.92 9.29 4.22
CA GLY A 27 2.96 9.75 2.84
C GLY A 27 2.89 11.27 2.75
N GLU A 28 2.87 11.77 1.54
CA GLU A 28 2.80 13.20 1.28
C GLU A 28 1.38 13.73 1.51
N ASP A 29 1.26 14.75 2.34
CA ASP A 29 -0.01 15.45 2.65
C ASP A 29 -1.12 14.54 3.22
N VAL A 30 -0.81 13.36 3.73
CA VAL A 30 -1.81 12.42 4.25
C VAL A 30 -2.43 12.85 5.57
N GLY A 31 -1.71 13.69 6.35
CA GLY A 31 -2.16 14.18 7.64
C GLY A 31 -2.98 15.46 7.52
N ARG A 32 -2.31 16.61 7.56
CA ARG A 32 -2.97 17.92 7.65
C ARG A 32 -3.89 18.25 6.48
N TYR A 33 -3.48 17.89 5.28
CA TYR A 33 -4.27 18.12 4.07
C TYR A 33 -5.36 17.07 3.87
N GLY A 34 -5.17 15.85 4.39
CA GLY A 34 -6.10 14.74 4.28
C GLY A 34 -5.95 13.92 3.01
N GLY A 35 -4.77 13.96 2.40
CA GLY A 35 -4.44 13.23 1.18
C GLY A 35 -4.88 13.94 -0.11
N THR A 36 -4.12 13.76 -1.18
CA THR A 36 -4.37 14.37 -2.50
C THR A 36 -5.77 14.08 -3.05
N TYR A 37 -6.32 12.93 -2.70
CA TYR A 37 -7.67 12.48 -3.08
C TYR A 37 -8.66 12.51 -1.91
N ALA A 38 -8.29 13.16 -0.80
CA ALA A 38 -9.06 13.26 0.44
C ALA A 38 -9.48 11.89 1.02
N VAL A 39 -8.65 10.87 0.83
CA VAL A 39 -8.88 9.55 1.41
C VAL A 39 -8.57 9.53 2.90
N SER A 40 -7.52 10.22 3.34
CA SER A 40 -7.09 10.26 4.75
C SER A 40 -7.68 11.42 5.55
N LYS A 41 -8.63 12.18 4.97
CA LYS A 41 -9.23 13.33 5.64
C LYS A 41 -9.93 12.92 6.94
N GLY A 42 -9.54 13.54 8.07
CA GLY A 42 -10.09 13.26 9.40
C GLY A 42 -9.33 12.18 10.17
N LEU A 43 -8.44 11.42 9.52
CA LEU A 43 -7.69 10.36 10.21
C LEU A 43 -6.65 10.93 11.19
N LEU A 44 -6.07 12.10 10.88
CA LEU A 44 -5.12 12.75 11.80
C LEU A 44 -5.79 13.15 13.11
N GLU A 45 -7.01 13.66 13.05
CA GLU A 45 -7.81 14.04 14.22
C GLU A 45 -8.20 12.83 15.06
N GLU A 46 -8.48 11.68 14.43
CA GLU A 46 -8.88 10.46 15.12
C GLU A 46 -7.70 9.70 15.73
N PHE A 47 -6.61 9.52 14.97
CA PHE A 47 -5.51 8.62 15.34
C PHE A 47 -4.24 9.34 15.82
N GLY A 48 -4.17 10.64 15.65
CA GLY A 48 -3.06 11.46 16.11
C GLY A 48 -1.80 11.41 15.22
N PRO A 49 -0.84 12.32 15.49
CA PRO A 49 0.34 12.49 14.65
C PRO A 49 1.37 11.35 14.78
N GLU A 50 1.25 10.50 15.79
CA GLU A 50 2.13 9.34 15.94
C GLU A 50 1.78 8.24 14.93
N ARG A 51 0.52 8.19 14.51
CA ARG A 51 0.02 7.16 13.59
C ARG A 51 -0.28 7.68 12.17
N ILE A 52 -0.47 9.00 12.01
CA ILE A 52 -0.66 9.65 10.71
C ILE A 52 0.49 10.62 10.50
N ARG A 53 1.35 10.33 9.53
CA ARG A 53 2.60 11.07 9.36
C ARG A 53 2.73 11.66 7.96
N ASP A 54 2.75 12.98 7.90
CA ASP A 54 3.17 13.68 6.68
C ASP A 54 4.67 13.49 6.45
N THR A 55 5.04 13.26 5.21
CA THR A 55 6.43 13.14 4.78
C THR A 55 6.81 14.28 3.84
N PRO A 56 8.10 14.65 3.73
CA PRO A 56 8.55 15.47 2.62
C PRO A 56 8.41 14.71 1.30
N ILE A 57 8.44 15.42 0.17
CA ILE A 57 8.46 14.84 -1.18
C ILE A 57 9.77 14.06 -1.34
N SER A 58 9.70 12.76 -1.13
CA SER A 58 10.84 11.85 -1.22
C SER A 58 10.35 10.40 -1.22
N GLU A 59 9.79 9.94 -2.31
CA GLU A 59 9.14 8.63 -2.43
C GLU A 59 10.12 7.48 -2.14
N LEU A 60 11.35 7.58 -2.61
CA LEU A 60 12.42 6.64 -2.25
C LEU A 60 12.63 6.58 -0.73
N GLY A 61 12.66 7.76 -0.08
CA GLY A 61 12.91 7.88 1.35
C GLY A 61 11.77 7.32 2.20
N PHE A 62 10.55 7.77 1.96
CA PHE A 62 9.43 7.37 2.83
C PHE A 62 8.94 5.95 2.58
N VAL A 63 9.08 5.40 1.36
CA VAL A 63 8.87 3.97 1.13
C VAL A 63 9.91 3.13 1.87
N GLY A 64 11.19 3.55 1.85
CA GLY A 64 12.24 2.92 2.65
C GLY A 64 11.97 2.98 4.16
N ILE A 65 11.45 4.10 4.66
CA ILE A 65 10.99 4.22 6.07
C ILE A 65 9.86 3.23 6.35
N GLY A 66 8.89 3.10 5.44
CA GLY A 66 7.80 2.12 5.56
C GLY A 66 8.33 0.68 5.66
N ILE A 67 9.29 0.31 4.82
CA ILE A 67 9.93 -1.03 4.87
C ILE A 67 10.62 -1.22 6.22
N GLY A 68 11.42 -0.26 6.67
CA GLY A 68 12.09 -0.32 7.95
C GLY A 68 11.12 -0.40 9.14
N ALA A 69 10.02 0.32 9.09
CA ALA A 69 8.96 0.27 10.10
C ALA A 69 8.28 -1.12 10.14
N ALA A 70 8.00 -1.70 8.97
CA ALA A 70 7.45 -3.06 8.86
C ALA A 70 8.40 -4.12 9.45
N LEU A 71 9.69 -4.02 9.17
CA LEU A 71 10.71 -4.91 9.75
C LEU A 71 10.82 -4.79 11.27
N ASN A 72 10.43 -3.65 11.83
CA ASN A 72 10.40 -3.41 13.28
C ASN A 72 9.04 -3.68 13.93
N GLY A 73 8.12 -4.35 13.24
CA GLY A 73 6.87 -4.85 13.80
C GLY A 73 5.67 -3.91 13.63
N LEU A 74 5.82 -2.75 12.98
CA LEU A 74 4.69 -1.95 12.55
C LEU A 74 4.03 -2.53 11.30
N ARG A 75 2.86 -2.01 10.96
CA ARG A 75 2.08 -2.37 9.77
C ARG A 75 1.78 -1.11 8.97
N PRO A 76 2.76 -0.61 8.22
CA PRO A 76 2.62 0.67 7.54
C PRO A 76 1.73 0.57 6.31
N ILE A 77 0.91 1.59 6.14
CA ILE A 77 0.27 1.95 4.88
C ILE A 77 1.05 3.16 4.35
N VAL A 78 1.70 3.00 3.22
CA VAL A 78 2.44 4.07 2.55
C VAL A 78 1.61 4.59 1.39
N GLU A 79 1.24 5.86 1.43
CA GLU A 79 0.53 6.50 0.34
C GLU A 79 1.50 7.24 -0.59
N ILE A 80 1.53 6.84 -1.86
CA ILE A 80 2.15 7.59 -2.95
C ILE A 80 1.04 8.32 -3.71
N MET A 81 1.19 9.61 -3.97
CA MET A 81 0.13 10.46 -4.53
C MET A 81 -0.48 9.86 -5.80
N THR A 82 0.36 9.45 -6.75
CA THR A 82 -0.05 8.74 -7.97
C THR A 82 0.95 7.66 -8.33
N VAL A 83 0.52 6.67 -9.08
CA VAL A 83 1.38 5.59 -9.57
C VAL A 83 2.60 6.08 -10.36
N ASN A 84 2.53 7.26 -10.97
CA ASN A 84 3.64 7.88 -11.69
C ASN A 84 4.87 8.10 -10.78
N PHE A 85 4.63 8.53 -9.54
CA PHE A 85 5.71 8.83 -8.61
C PHE A 85 6.23 7.58 -7.89
N SER A 86 5.54 6.46 -7.99
CA SER A 86 6.08 5.18 -7.54
C SER A 86 7.37 4.78 -8.27
N LEU A 87 7.60 5.32 -9.47
CA LEU A 87 8.84 5.12 -10.21
C LEU A 87 10.06 5.68 -9.47
N LEU A 88 9.89 6.71 -8.65
CA LEU A 88 10.95 7.24 -7.80
C LEU A 88 11.30 6.30 -6.63
N ALA A 89 10.36 5.46 -6.21
CA ALA A 89 10.54 4.47 -5.16
C ALA A 89 10.73 3.04 -5.69
N LEU A 90 10.87 2.87 -7.01
CA LEU A 90 10.88 1.55 -7.66
C LEU A 90 11.95 0.62 -7.07
N ASP A 91 13.13 1.15 -6.77
CA ASP A 91 14.21 0.37 -6.15
C ASP A 91 13.81 -0.18 -4.78
N GLN A 92 13.18 0.64 -3.94
CA GLN A 92 12.71 0.20 -2.63
C GLN A 92 11.62 -0.88 -2.72
N ILE A 93 10.75 -0.77 -3.71
CA ILE A 93 9.67 -1.73 -3.92
C ILE A 93 10.23 -3.05 -4.46
N VAL A 94 11.01 -2.98 -5.55
CA VAL A 94 11.42 -4.14 -6.35
C VAL A 94 12.66 -4.83 -5.80
N ASN A 95 13.65 -4.07 -5.34
CA ASN A 95 14.93 -4.61 -4.88
C ASN A 95 15.04 -4.75 -3.36
N THR A 96 14.12 -4.13 -2.60
CA THR A 96 14.14 -4.23 -1.13
C THR A 96 12.92 -4.96 -0.62
N ALA A 97 11.70 -4.45 -0.79
CA ALA A 97 10.50 -5.05 -0.19
C ALA A 97 10.17 -6.42 -0.79
N ALA A 98 10.13 -6.52 -2.11
CA ALA A 98 9.72 -7.73 -2.82
C ALA A 98 10.59 -8.96 -2.51
N PRO A 99 11.94 -8.90 -2.61
CA PRO A 99 12.78 -10.08 -2.48
C PRO A 99 13.17 -10.42 -1.04
N LEU A 100 12.93 -9.53 -0.07
CA LEU A 100 13.52 -9.66 1.28
C LEU A 100 13.12 -10.96 1.98
N ARG A 101 11.87 -11.39 1.85
CA ARG A 101 11.43 -12.66 2.43
C ARG A 101 12.18 -13.86 1.84
N HIS A 102 12.37 -13.86 0.52
CA HIS A 102 13.12 -14.91 -0.17
C HIS A 102 14.60 -14.86 0.19
N MET A 103 15.23 -13.69 0.17
CA MET A 103 16.64 -13.51 0.48
C MET A 103 17.00 -13.86 1.93
N SER A 104 16.04 -13.75 2.83
CA SER A 104 16.22 -14.07 4.26
C SER A 104 15.79 -15.49 4.62
N ASP A 105 15.50 -16.35 3.63
CA ASP A 105 14.95 -17.69 3.88
C ASP A 105 13.71 -17.67 4.80
N GLY A 106 12.82 -16.69 4.56
CA GLY A 106 11.59 -16.51 5.32
C GLY A 106 11.75 -15.91 6.72
N GLN A 107 12.97 -15.55 7.14
CA GLN A 107 13.21 -14.99 8.48
C GLN A 107 12.60 -13.60 8.66
N PHE A 108 12.57 -12.80 7.57
CA PHE A 108 11.97 -11.47 7.56
C PHE A 108 10.73 -11.43 6.68
N SER A 109 9.73 -10.71 7.13
CA SER A 109 8.56 -10.33 6.33
C SER A 109 8.43 -8.81 6.32
N VAL A 110 7.83 -8.27 5.26
CA VAL A 110 7.57 -6.85 5.13
C VAL A 110 6.06 -6.67 5.00
N PRO A 111 5.31 -6.64 6.12
CA PRO A 111 3.86 -6.41 6.11
C PRO A 111 3.56 -4.93 5.82
N LEU A 112 3.75 -4.54 4.56
CA LEU A 112 3.65 -3.19 4.04
C LEU A 112 2.56 -3.13 2.97
N VAL A 113 1.68 -2.16 3.08
CA VAL A 113 0.74 -1.79 2.02
C VAL A 113 1.22 -0.51 1.35
N ILE A 114 1.40 -0.52 0.03
CA ILE A 114 1.66 0.69 -0.74
C ILE A 114 0.39 1.01 -1.53
N ARG A 115 -0.23 2.13 -1.20
CA ARG A 115 -1.44 2.62 -1.85
C ARG A 115 -1.11 3.77 -2.79
N MET A 116 -1.64 3.72 -4.00
CA MET A 116 -1.44 4.80 -4.98
C MET A 116 -2.63 4.89 -5.91
N ALA A 117 -2.92 6.11 -6.38
CA ALA A 117 -3.93 6.30 -7.40
C ALA A 117 -3.35 6.03 -8.78
N SER A 118 -4.11 5.37 -9.66
CA SER A 118 -3.71 5.11 -11.04
C SER A 118 -4.72 5.67 -12.04
N GLY A 119 -4.30 5.76 -13.30
CA GLY A 119 -5.15 6.19 -14.41
C GLY A 119 -5.37 7.71 -14.54
N ALA A 120 -6.16 8.06 -15.53
CA ALA A 120 -6.36 9.46 -16.00
C ALA A 120 -7.49 10.21 -15.29
N GLY A 121 -8.02 9.74 -14.18
CA GLY A 121 -9.24 10.25 -13.55
C GLY A 121 -9.24 11.74 -13.22
N ARG A 122 -8.07 12.34 -12.97
CA ARG A 122 -7.96 13.78 -12.68
C ARG A 122 -7.58 14.65 -13.88
N GLN A 123 -7.30 14.05 -15.04
CA GLN A 123 -6.94 14.76 -16.26
C GLN A 123 -5.76 15.74 -16.11
N LEU A 124 -4.74 15.35 -15.33
CA LEU A 124 -3.57 16.18 -15.05
C LEU A 124 -2.42 15.94 -16.05
N ALA A 125 -2.75 15.60 -17.29
CA ALA A 125 -1.84 15.26 -18.37
C ALA A 125 -1.06 13.94 -18.14
N ALA A 126 -0.14 13.62 -19.06
CA ALA A 126 0.51 12.31 -19.16
C ALA A 126 1.26 11.89 -17.89
N GLN A 127 1.97 12.81 -17.26
CA GLN A 127 2.78 12.54 -16.06
C GLN A 127 1.97 12.20 -14.80
N HIS A 128 0.63 12.25 -14.86
CA HIS A 128 -0.26 11.95 -13.74
C HIS A 128 -1.39 11.00 -14.15
N SER A 129 -1.19 10.25 -15.23
CA SER A 129 -2.26 9.47 -15.86
C SER A 129 -1.83 8.06 -16.25
N HIS A 130 -0.71 7.57 -15.72
CA HIS A 130 -0.25 6.22 -15.99
C HIS A 130 -1.10 5.17 -15.28
N SER A 131 -1.04 3.95 -15.81
CA SER A 131 -1.53 2.71 -15.22
C SER A 131 -0.38 1.71 -15.27
N LEU A 132 0.26 1.47 -14.12
CA LEU A 132 1.50 0.68 -14.03
C LEU A 132 1.30 -0.62 -13.24
N GLU A 133 0.06 -1.04 -13.02
CA GLU A 133 -0.29 -2.24 -12.26
C GLU A 133 0.44 -3.48 -12.81
N ASN A 134 0.53 -3.58 -14.13
CA ASN A 134 1.21 -4.69 -14.81
C ASN A 134 2.72 -4.73 -14.52
N TRP A 135 3.34 -3.59 -14.29
CA TRP A 135 4.77 -3.54 -13.98
C TRP A 135 5.04 -4.20 -12.63
N TYR A 136 4.21 -3.89 -11.64
CA TYR A 136 4.33 -4.46 -10.30
C TYR A 136 3.85 -5.92 -10.26
N ALA A 137 2.79 -6.26 -11.00
CA ALA A 137 2.27 -7.62 -11.08
C ALA A 137 3.27 -8.62 -11.70
N HIS A 138 4.27 -8.11 -12.42
CA HIS A 138 5.35 -8.94 -13.00
C HIS A 138 6.44 -9.29 -11.97
N ILE A 139 6.49 -8.61 -10.83
CA ILE A 139 7.56 -8.76 -9.83
C ILE A 139 7.18 -9.83 -8.80
N PRO A 140 7.99 -10.91 -8.65
CA PRO A 140 7.77 -11.90 -7.60
C PRO A 140 7.87 -11.29 -6.20
N GLY A 141 7.03 -11.75 -5.28
CA GLY A 141 7.00 -11.26 -3.89
C GLY A 141 6.10 -10.04 -3.66
N ILE A 142 5.41 -9.57 -4.68
CA ILE A 142 4.43 -8.49 -4.58
C ILE A 142 3.03 -9.02 -4.93
N THR A 143 2.04 -8.70 -4.10
CA THR A 143 0.63 -8.87 -4.44
C THR A 143 0.07 -7.53 -4.94
N VAL A 144 -0.49 -7.51 -6.15
CA VAL A 144 -1.07 -6.31 -6.75
C VAL A 144 -2.58 -6.41 -6.75
N LEU A 145 -3.24 -5.44 -6.16
CA LEU A 145 -4.69 -5.31 -6.14
C LEU A 145 -5.08 -4.05 -6.92
N ALA A 146 -5.92 -4.21 -7.93
CA ALA A 146 -6.43 -3.12 -8.76
C ALA A 146 -7.97 -3.14 -8.75
N PRO A 147 -8.63 -2.71 -7.65
CA PRO A 147 -10.07 -2.75 -7.52
C PRO A 147 -10.76 -1.84 -8.54
N ALA A 148 -11.67 -2.40 -9.31
CA ALA A 148 -12.41 -1.68 -10.35
C ALA A 148 -13.75 -1.12 -9.85
N THR A 149 -14.32 -1.70 -8.79
CA THR A 149 -15.61 -1.31 -8.23
C THR A 149 -15.49 -0.96 -6.74
N VAL A 150 -16.53 -0.31 -6.20
CA VAL A 150 -16.62 -0.07 -4.76
C VAL A 150 -16.67 -1.37 -3.97
N ALA A 151 -17.34 -2.39 -4.51
CA ALA A 151 -17.43 -3.71 -3.88
C ALA A 151 -16.05 -4.39 -3.83
N ASP A 152 -15.25 -4.30 -4.89
CA ASP A 152 -13.89 -4.82 -4.90
C ASP A 152 -13.02 -4.09 -3.86
N ALA A 153 -13.15 -2.75 -3.78
CA ALA A 153 -12.39 -1.96 -2.82
C ALA A 153 -12.72 -2.34 -1.37
N VAL A 154 -13.98 -2.60 -1.05
CA VAL A 154 -14.40 -3.09 0.27
C VAL A 154 -13.88 -4.51 0.51
N ALA A 155 -14.09 -5.43 -0.43
CA ALA A 155 -13.65 -6.81 -0.28
C ALA A 155 -12.12 -6.93 -0.12
N TYR A 156 -11.35 -6.12 -0.86
CA TYR A 156 -9.89 -6.10 -0.72
C TYR A 156 -9.43 -5.44 0.57
N ALA A 157 -10.18 -4.49 1.09
CA ALA A 157 -9.94 -3.92 2.39
C ALA A 157 -10.20 -4.92 3.53
N GLU A 158 -11.31 -5.65 3.45
CA GLU A 158 -11.65 -6.72 4.39
C GLU A 158 -10.66 -7.90 4.31
N ALA A 159 -10.25 -8.29 3.10
CA ALA A 159 -9.23 -9.31 2.87
C ALA A 159 -7.82 -8.82 3.21
N GLY A 160 -7.54 -7.55 3.03
CA GLY A 160 -6.29 -6.87 3.34
C GLY A 160 -6.16 -6.40 4.78
N THR A 161 -7.13 -6.71 5.65
CA THR A 161 -6.86 -6.65 7.09
C THR A 161 -5.66 -7.55 7.35
N LEU A 162 -4.67 -6.97 7.83
CA LEU A 162 -3.24 -7.27 7.92
C LEU A 162 -2.82 -8.72 8.31
N GLU A 163 -3.74 -9.58 8.69
CA GLU A 163 -3.51 -11.02 8.83
C GLU A 163 -3.55 -11.76 7.49
N SER A 164 -4.28 -11.24 6.50
CA SER A 164 -4.45 -11.89 5.22
C SER A 164 -3.35 -11.57 4.20
N VAL A 165 -2.58 -10.50 4.37
CA VAL A 165 -1.42 -10.25 3.48
C VAL A 165 -0.37 -11.34 3.68
N ASP A 166 -0.16 -11.82 4.90
CA ASP A 166 0.67 -13.00 5.17
C ASP A 166 0.01 -14.32 4.72
N SER A 167 -1.33 -14.41 4.72
CA SER A 167 -2.05 -15.58 4.22
C SER A 167 -2.19 -15.56 2.70
N LEU A 168 -2.48 -14.42 2.08
CA LEU A 168 -2.49 -14.26 0.62
C LEU A 168 -1.11 -14.50 0.00
N ALA A 169 -0.04 -14.07 0.65
CA ALA A 169 1.31 -14.42 0.20
C ALA A 169 1.60 -15.92 0.32
N ARG A 170 0.93 -16.64 1.21
CA ARG A 170 1.02 -18.11 1.32
C ARG A 170 0.13 -18.84 0.32
N ASP A 171 -1.06 -18.31 0.02
CA ASP A 171 -2.04 -18.95 -0.86
C ASP A 171 -1.77 -18.71 -2.35
N VAL A 172 -1.08 -17.61 -2.70
CA VAL A 172 -0.64 -17.33 -4.08
C VAL A 172 0.63 -18.11 -4.46
N MET A 173 1.38 -18.61 -3.50
CA MET A 173 2.45 -19.59 -3.69
C MET A 173 1.87 -21.01 -3.71
N THR A 174 0.95 -21.28 -4.63
CA THR A 174 0.51 -22.66 -4.88
C THR A 174 1.66 -23.50 -5.46
N PRO A 175 1.66 -24.83 -5.23
CA PRO A 175 2.73 -25.75 -5.67
C PRO A 175 3.10 -25.67 -7.15
N SER A 176 2.21 -25.15 -8.02
CA SER A 176 2.47 -24.99 -9.45
C SER A 176 3.55 -23.96 -9.79
N ALA A 177 3.81 -22.99 -8.91
CA ALA A 177 4.90 -22.02 -9.13
C ALA A 177 6.27 -22.59 -8.68
N ALA A 178 6.28 -23.49 -7.71
CA ALA A 178 7.49 -24.18 -7.25
C ALA A 178 7.93 -25.27 -8.26
N GLU A 179 6.98 -25.93 -8.94
CA GLU A 179 7.26 -26.92 -9.98
C GLU A 179 7.78 -26.31 -11.29
N ALA A 180 7.52 -25.04 -11.56
CA ALA A 180 8.00 -24.36 -12.77
C ALA A 180 9.44 -23.85 -12.67
N LEU A 181 10.06 -23.95 -11.48
CA LEU A 181 11.43 -23.51 -11.20
C LEU A 181 12.37 -24.67 -10.86
N SER A 182 11.90 -25.90 -10.86
CA SER A 182 12.69 -27.13 -10.75
C SER A 182 12.85 -27.80 -12.13
#